data_ca49816ede467eec929b7cf00dcf50c4
#
_entry.id   ca49816ede467eec929b7cf00dcf50c4
#
_cell.length_a   1.000
_cell.length_b   1.000
_cell.length_c   1.000
_cell.angle_alpha   90.00
_cell.angle_beta   90.00
_cell.angle_gamma   90.00
#
_symmetry.space_group_name_H-M   'P 1'
#
loop_
_entity.id
_entity.type
_entity.pdbx_description
1 polymer ?
#
loop_
_entity_poly.entity_id
_entity_poly.type
_entity_poly.pdbx_seq_one_letter_code
_entity_poly.pdbx_strand_id
1 'polypeptide(L)'
;MKKVLFLFALALTTVCFGQTNKQRVFLYVHGAWGGGWEYRKVDSILTAKGDIVFRPTLTGLGERSHLANTEINLTTHINDIVNVIKFEGLHDVILVGHSYGGMVISGVAEQIPERIKQMIYLDAFVPNNGESIKTIVGSSWDGMVKPNIKDGFVSYTMGSTKPTPPTDVPQPLKTFTEIMKISNPLVTKIPTIYILMTKNGVGGFANWGGNRAKERGWQVVQLEGGHYAMREQPEELVKKLETILK
;
A
#
# COMPACT_ATOMS: atom_id res chain seq x y z
N MET A 1 -50.41 -1.18 64.69
CA MET A 1 -50.35 -0.82 63.26
C MET A 1 -48.91 -0.61 62.87
N LYS A 2 -48.29 -1.61 62.19
CA LYS A 2 -46.88 -1.55 61.74
C LYS A 2 -46.86 -0.99 60.35
N LYS A 3 -46.18 0.15 60.13
CA LYS A 3 -45.94 0.74 58.80
C LYS A 3 -44.74 0.07 58.19
N VAL A 4 -44.94 -0.61 57.05
CA VAL A 4 -43.90 -1.19 56.23
C VAL A 4 -43.46 -0.12 55.22
N LEU A 5 -42.19 0.29 55.31
CA LEU A 5 -41.57 1.25 54.38
C LEU A 5 -40.95 0.44 53.23
N PHE A 6 -41.48 0.57 52.00
CA PHE A 6 -40.88 0.00 50.80
C PHE A 6 -39.81 0.96 50.24
N LEU A 7 -38.54 0.59 50.33
CA LEU A 7 -37.47 1.28 49.64
C LEU A 7 -37.40 0.77 48.19
N PHE A 8 -37.74 1.64 47.24
CA PHE A 8 -37.50 1.41 45.82
C PHE A 8 -36.04 1.76 45.51
N ALA A 9 -35.19 0.78 45.30
CA ALA A 9 -33.83 0.97 44.80
C ALA A 9 -33.87 1.20 43.27
N LEU A 10 -33.67 2.45 42.86
CA LEU A 10 -33.54 2.85 41.45
C LEU A 10 -32.13 2.44 40.94
N ALA A 11 -32.04 1.32 40.20
CA ALA A 11 -30.79 0.91 39.55
C ALA A 11 -30.55 1.81 38.33
N LEU A 12 -29.63 2.79 38.46
CA LEU A 12 -29.08 3.54 37.32
C LEU A 12 -28.18 2.59 36.49
N THR A 13 -28.71 2.08 35.39
CA THR A 13 -27.88 1.45 34.36
C THR A 13 -27.16 2.55 33.58
N THR A 14 -25.89 2.75 33.87
CA THR A 14 -24.98 3.55 33.01
C THR A 14 -24.77 2.83 31.70
N VAL A 15 -25.47 3.26 30.65
CA VAL A 15 -25.18 2.84 29.27
C VAL A 15 -23.88 3.52 28.89
N CYS A 16 -22.81 2.76 28.95
CA CYS A 16 -21.50 3.19 28.42
C CYS A 16 -21.62 3.22 26.89
N PHE A 17 -21.89 4.39 26.31
CA PHE A 17 -21.71 4.60 24.87
C PHE A 17 -20.20 4.51 24.58
N GLY A 18 -19.70 3.30 24.34
CA GLY A 18 -18.40 3.11 23.75
C GLY A 18 -18.36 3.87 22.42
N GLN A 19 -17.44 4.80 22.27
CA GLN A 19 -17.14 5.44 20.99
C GLN A 19 -16.80 4.31 20.01
N THR A 20 -17.74 3.94 19.14
CA THR A 20 -17.47 3.01 18.05
C THR A 20 -16.56 3.71 17.06
N ASN A 21 -15.25 3.54 17.21
CA ASN A 21 -14.34 3.92 16.15
C ASN A 21 -14.84 3.21 14.88
N LYS A 22 -15.22 3.99 13.85
CA LYS A 22 -15.65 3.43 12.56
C LYS A 22 -14.52 2.53 12.08
N GLN A 23 -14.81 1.24 11.90
CA GLN A 23 -13.89 0.23 11.38
C GLN A 23 -13.30 0.72 10.04
N ARG A 24 -11.98 0.75 9.94
CA ARG A 24 -11.28 1.17 8.73
C ARG A 24 -11.00 -0.04 7.85
N VAL A 25 -11.03 0.17 6.54
CA VAL A 25 -10.68 -0.85 5.55
C VAL A 25 -9.35 -0.47 4.92
N PHE A 26 -8.31 -1.26 5.18
CA PHE A 26 -7.00 -1.11 4.57
C PHE A 26 -6.82 -2.11 3.43
N LEU A 27 -6.29 -1.66 2.31
CA LEU A 27 -5.80 -2.53 1.26
C LEU A 27 -4.34 -2.17 0.95
N TYR A 28 -3.44 -3.13 1.18
CA TYR A 28 -2.01 -2.98 0.96
C TYR A 28 -1.59 -3.59 -0.37
N VAL A 29 -0.87 -2.79 -1.17
CA VAL A 29 -0.25 -3.22 -2.42
C VAL A 29 1.26 -3.24 -2.22
N HIS A 30 1.84 -4.43 -2.31
CA HIS A 30 3.26 -4.67 -2.07
C HIS A 30 4.17 -4.10 -3.18
N GLY A 31 5.46 -4.02 -2.88
CA GLY A 31 6.50 -3.58 -3.80
C GLY A 31 6.81 -4.61 -4.89
N ALA A 32 7.79 -4.28 -5.73
CA ALA A 32 8.29 -5.21 -6.73
C ALA A 32 8.84 -6.48 -6.07
N TRP A 33 8.78 -7.60 -6.79
CA TRP A 33 9.30 -8.93 -6.43
C TRP A 33 8.65 -9.61 -5.23
N GLY A 34 8.00 -8.86 -4.34
CA GLY A 34 7.44 -9.34 -3.07
C GLY A 34 6.08 -10.02 -3.21
N GLY A 35 5.26 -9.88 -2.17
CA GLY A 35 3.90 -10.42 -2.09
C GLY A 35 3.16 -9.89 -0.87
N GLY A 36 1.88 -10.23 -0.74
CA GLY A 36 1.07 -9.83 0.40
C GLY A 36 1.63 -10.30 1.75
N TRP A 37 2.48 -11.32 1.74
CA TRP A 37 3.17 -11.84 2.93
C TRP A 37 4.03 -10.78 3.67
N GLU A 38 4.48 -9.73 2.98
CA GLU A 38 5.27 -8.65 3.56
C GLU A 38 4.52 -7.92 4.67
N TYR A 39 3.20 -7.80 4.52
CA TYR A 39 2.33 -7.07 5.43
C TYR A 39 1.71 -7.92 6.55
N ARG A 40 2.12 -9.19 6.71
CA ARG A 40 1.52 -10.11 7.69
C ARG A 40 1.51 -9.57 9.11
N LYS A 41 2.59 -8.91 9.54
CA LYS A 41 2.68 -8.31 10.88
C LYS A 41 1.81 -7.05 11.01
N VAL A 42 1.83 -6.19 10.00
CA VAL A 42 0.98 -4.98 9.94
C VAL A 42 -0.50 -5.36 10.00
N ASP A 43 -0.90 -6.36 9.20
CA ASP A 43 -2.25 -6.95 9.20
C ASP A 43 -2.64 -7.41 10.61
N SER A 44 -1.82 -8.24 11.26
CA SER A 44 -2.09 -8.75 12.61
C SER A 44 -2.30 -7.61 13.62
N ILE A 45 -1.49 -6.55 13.57
CA ILE A 45 -1.60 -5.42 14.50
C ILE A 45 -2.90 -4.62 14.27
N LEU A 46 -3.24 -4.31 13.01
CA LEU A 46 -4.41 -3.53 12.65
C LEU A 46 -5.71 -4.32 12.92
N THR A 47 -5.73 -5.61 12.57
CA THR A 47 -6.87 -6.50 12.84
C THR A 47 -7.14 -6.63 14.34
N ALA A 48 -6.09 -6.73 15.17
CA ALA A 48 -6.23 -6.73 16.62
C ALA A 48 -6.84 -5.42 17.17
N LYS A 49 -6.78 -4.32 16.41
CA LYS A 49 -7.41 -3.02 16.73
C LYS A 49 -8.82 -2.87 16.16
N GLY A 50 -9.33 -3.90 15.46
CA GLY A 50 -10.68 -3.93 14.88
C GLY A 50 -10.75 -3.43 13.43
N ASP A 51 -9.64 -3.15 12.78
CA ASP A 51 -9.60 -2.79 11.35
C ASP A 51 -9.74 -4.03 10.45
N ILE A 52 -10.19 -3.83 9.22
CA ILE A 52 -10.22 -4.84 8.17
C ILE A 52 -9.01 -4.63 7.27
N VAL A 53 -8.25 -5.70 7.00
CA VAL A 53 -7.01 -5.61 6.23
C VAL A 53 -7.01 -6.60 5.07
N PHE A 54 -6.83 -6.06 3.86
CA PHE A 54 -6.58 -6.83 2.65
C PHE A 54 -5.13 -6.62 2.21
N ARG A 55 -4.45 -7.70 1.85
CA ARG A 55 -3.07 -7.68 1.34
C ARG A 55 -2.89 -8.69 0.21
N PRO A 56 -3.59 -8.48 -0.91
CA PRO A 56 -3.51 -9.39 -2.04
C PRO A 56 -2.10 -9.43 -2.62
N THR A 57 -1.71 -10.59 -3.13
CA THR A 57 -0.49 -10.74 -3.92
C THR A 57 -0.79 -10.53 -5.39
N LEU A 58 -0.02 -9.70 -6.06
CA LEU A 58 -0.14 -9.41 -7.49
C LEU A 58 0.17 -10.65 -8.33
N THR A 59 -0.49 -10.81 -9.46
CA THR A 59 -0.36 -11.97 -10.36
C THR A 59 1.09 -12.19 -10.78
N GLY A 60 1.58 -13.43 -10.65
CA GLY A 60 2.93 -13.84 -11.00
C GLY A 60 3.98 -13.55 -9.92
N LEU A 61 3.60 -13.02 -8.75
CA LEU A 61 4.51 -12.70 -7.65
C LEU A 61 4.19 -13.52 -6.39
N GLY A 62 5.11 -13.51 -5.42
CA GLY A 62 4.97 -14.22 -4.15
C GLY A 62 4.47 -15.67 -4.32
N GLU A 63 3.45 -16.05 -3.56
CA GLU A 63 2.81 -17.37 -3.64
C GLU A 63 2.08 -17.63 -4.96
N ARG A 64 1.88 -16.60 -5.79
CA ARG A 64 1.30 -16.70 -7.14
C ARG A 64 2.35 -16.75 -8.25
N SER A 65 3.63 -16.96 -7.91
CA SER A 65 4.75 -17.04 -8.87
C SER A 65 4.57 -18.11 -9.94
N HIS A 66 3.82 -19.19 -9.66
CA HIS A 66 3.46 -20.23 -10.62
C HIS A 66 2.61 -19.72 -11.81
N LEU A 67 2.02 -18.52 -11.72
CA LEU A 67 1.27 -17.86 -12.79
C LEU A 67 2.16 -16.94 -13.63
N ALA A 68 3.45 -16.77 -13.26
CA ALA A 68 4.34 -15.83 -13.90
C ALA A 68 4.55 -16.12 -15.39
N ASN A 69 4.38 -15.11 -16.23
CA ASN A 69 4.68 -15.15 -17.64
C ASN A 69 5.03 -13.73 -18.14
N THR A 70 5.59 -13.61 -19.35
CA THR A 70 6.10 -12.35 -19.90
C THR A 70 5.00 -11.39 -20.38
N GLU A 71 3.73 -11.83 -20.43
CA GLU A 71 2.60 -10.99 -20.84
C GLU A 71 2.01 -10.18 -19.68
N ILE A 72 2.29 -10.59 -18.44
CA ILE A 72 1.88 -9.84 -17.25
C ILE A 72 2.54 -8.46 -17.27
N ASN A 73 1.71 -7.43 -17.13
CA ASN A 73 2.07 -6.03 -17.21
C ASN A 73 1.47 -5.22 -16.03
N LEU A 74 1.67 -3.91 -16.02
CA LEU A 74 1.15 -3.04 -14.96
C LEU A 74 -0.39 -3.07 -14.91
N THR A 75 -1.05 -3.07 -16.07
CA THR A 75 -2.51 -3.16 -16.15
C THR A 75 -3.05 -4.45 -15.53
N THR A 76 -2.35 -5.58 -15.68
CA THR A 76 -2.69 -6.84 -14.99
C THR A 76 -2.71 -6.64 -13.48
N HIS A 77 -1.67 -6.05 -12.91
CA HIS A 77 -1.56 -5.80 -11.47
C HIS A 77 -2.57 -4.76 -10.96
N ILE A 78 -2.89 -3.74 -11.75
CA ILE A 78 -3.96 -2.79 -11.43
C ILE A 78 -5.30 -3.54 -11.34
N ASN A 79 -5.60 -4.39 -12.31
CA ASN A 79 -6.84 -5.17 -12.34
C ASN A 79 -6.93 -6.18 -11.18
N ASP A 80 -5.82 -6.77 -10.73
CA ASP A 80 -5.80 -7.61 -9.52
C ASP A 80 -6.42 -6.85 -8.33
N ILE A 81 -6.01 -5.61 -8.12
CA ILE A 81 -6.47 -4.79 -6.98
C ILE A 81 -7.88 -4.26 -7.19
N VAL A 82 -8.19 -3.78 -8.40
CA VAL A 82 -9.56 -3.32 -8.76
C VAL A 82 -10.57 -4.44 -8.54
N ASN A 83 -10.23 -5.67 -8.93
CA ASN A 83 -11.11 -6.81 -8.77
C ASN A 83 -11.28 -7.19 -7.29
N VAL A 84 -10.22 -7.18 -6.47
CA VAL A 84 -10.37 -7.39 -5.02
C VAL A 84 -11.36 -6.37 -4.45
N ILE A 85 -11.20 -5.07 -4.74
CA ILE A 85 -12.11 -4.03 -4.24
C ILE A 85 -13.56 -4.27 -4.69
N LYS A 86 -13.76 -4.67 -5.95
CA LYS A 86 -15.10 -4.90 -6.51
C LYS A 86 -15.76 -6.17 -5.98
N PHE A 87 -15.05 -7.30 -5.96
CA PHE A 87 -15.61 -8.61 -5.57
C PHE A 87 -15.83 -8.73 -4.07
N GLU A 88 -14.99 -8.08 -3.26
CA GLU A 88 -15.19 -7.97 -1.81
C GLU A 88 -16.17 -6.84 -1.42
N GLY A 89 -16.71 -6.10 -2.41
CA GLY A 89 -17.66 -5.01 -2.18
C GLY A 89 -17.09 -3.87 -1.32
N LEU A 90 -15.77 -3.60 -1.41
CA LEU A 90 -15.11 -2.63 -0.53
C LEU A 90 -15.45 -1.20 -0.91
N HIS A 91 -15.63 -0.37 0.11
CA HIS A 91 -15.86 1.06 0.03
C HIS A 91 -15.04 1.79 1.10
N ASP A 92 -14.84 3.09 0.94
CA ASP A 92 -14.05 3.89 1.89
C ASP A 92 -12.64 3.32 2.13
N VAL A 93 -12.02 2.74 1.10
CA VAL A 93 -10.73 2.03 1.20
C VAL A 93 -9.60 3.00 1.49
N ILE A 94 -8.78 2.71 2.49
CA ILE A 94 -7.45 3.29 2.68
C ILE A 94 -6.49 2.43 1.87
N LEU A 95 -6.10 2.94 0.69
CA LEU A 95 -5.28 2.23 -0.28
C LEU A 95 -3.81 2.59 -0.09
N VAL A 96 -3.00 1.61 0.33
CA VAL A 96 -1.58 1.80 0.64
C VAL A 96 -0.73 1.11 -0.40
N GLY A 97 0.13 1.85 -1.10
CA GLY A 97 1.07 1.30 -2.08
C GLY A 97 2.52 1.52 -1.67
N HIS A 98 3.30 0.45 -1.60
CA HIS A 98 4.72 0.49 -1.32
C HIS A 98 5.55 0.38 -2.59
N SER A 99 6.60 1.20 -2.73
CA SER A 99 7.56 1.05 -3.82
C SER A 99 6.87 1.00 -5.20
N TYR A 100 7.02 -0.10 -5.95
CA TYR A 100 6.28 -0.40 -7.18
C TYR A 100 4.76 -0.28 -7.02
N GLY A 101 4.24 -0.66 -5.85
CA GLY A 101 2.82 -0.56 -5.53
C GLY A 101 2.24 0.84 -5.70
N GLY A 102 3.07 1.89 -5.67
CA GLY A 102 2.65 3.26 -6.00
C GLY A 102 2.13 3.41 -7.43
N MET A 103 2.75 2.72 -8.39
CA MET A 103 2.24 2.65 -9.77
C MET A 103 0.86 1.99 -9.80
N VAL A 104 0.72 0.87 -9.10
CA VAL A 104 -0.53 0.09 -9.08
C VAL A 104 -1.66 0.90 -8.45
N ILE A 105 -1.47 1.49 -7.26
CA ILE A 105 -2.54 2.27 -6.60
C ILE A 105 -2.93 3.52 -7.41
N SER A 106 -1.99 4.11 -8.15
CA SER A 106 -2.31 5.21 -9.08
C SER A 106 -3.30 4.76 -10.16
N GLY A 107 -3.07 3.58 -10.76
CA GLY A 107 -3.96 3.00 -11.76
C GLY A 107 -5.30 2.54 -11.19
N VAL A 108 -5.33 2.06 -9.94
CA VAL A 108 -6.59 1.73 -9.25
C VAL A 108 -7.43 2.99 -9.03
N ALA A 109 -6.81 4.07 -8.56
CA ALA A 109 -7.47 5.35 -8.37
C ALA A 109 -8.01 5.94 -9.68
N GLU A 110 -7.32 5.73 -10.81
CA GLU A 110 -7.78 6.13 -12.15
C GLU A 110 -9.08 5.42 -12.54
N GLN A 111 -9.23 4.12 -12.17
CA GLN A 111 -10.37 3.30 -12.57
C GLN A 111 -11.60 3.42 -11.66
N ILE A 112 -11.38 3.49 -10.33
CA ILE A 112 -12.44 3.42 -9.32
C ILE A 112 -12.22 4.41 -8.16
N PRO A 113 -12.02 5.72 -8.45
CA PRO A 113 -11.72 6.73 -7.43
C PRO A 113 -12.80 6.82 -6.34
N GLU A 114 -14.05 6.54 -6.67
CA GLU A 114 -15.21 6.59 -5.77
C GLU A 114 -15.19 5.52 -4.66
N ARG A 115 -14.34 4.50 -4.80
CA ARG A 115 -14.15 3.45 -3.78
C ARG A 115 -13.07 3.80 -2.76
N ILE A 116 -12.27 4.82 -3.03
CA ILE A 116 -11.06 5.13 -2.28
C ILE A 116 -11.31 6.34 -1.38
N LYS A 117 -11.19 6.12 -0.07
CA LYS A 117 -11.27 7.19 0.92
C LYS A 117 -9.98 7.98 1.01
N GLN A 118 -8.84 7.29 0.92
CA GLN A 118 -7.51 7.87 1.07
C GLN A 118 -6.46 7.03 0.39
N MET A 119 -5.45 7.68 -0.17
CA MET A 119 -4.26 7.03 -0.71
C MET A 119 -3.05 7.31 0.18
N ILE A 120 -2.22 6.27 0.38
CA ILE A 120 -0.94 6.38 1.10
C ILE A 120 0.15 5.76 0.24
N TYR A 121 1.11 6.59 -0.17
CA TYR A 121 2.32 6.15 -0.85
C TYR A 121 3.41 5.92 0.20
N LEU A 122 3.79 4.67 0.43
CA LEU A 122 4.83 4.28 1.37
C LEU A 122 6.14 4.07 0.62
N ASP A 123 7.02 5.07 0.67
CA ASP A 123 8.31 5.07 -0.02
C ASP A 123 8.19 4.54 -1.46
N ALA A 124 7.27 5.15 -2.23
CA ALA A 124 6.73 4.58 -3.44
C ALA A 124 6.92 5.50 -4.66
N PHE A 125 6.83 4.92 -5.86
CA PHE A 125 6.77 5.68 -7.11
C PHE A 125 5.47 6.47 -7.21
N VAL A 126 5.59 7.72 -7.67
CA VAL A 126 4.46 8.63 -7.92
C VAL A 126 4.48 9.00 -9.41
N PRO A 127 3.75 8.29 -10.27
CA PRO A 127 3.79 8.51 -11.72
C PRO A 127 3.03 9.78 -12.14
N ASN A 128 3.49 10.42 -13.22
CA ASN A 128 2.69 11.31 -14.04
C ASN A 128 2.03 10.52 -15.19
N ASN A 129 1.07 11.14 -15.85
CA ASN A 129 0.53 10.58 -17.09
C ASN A 129 1.63 10.38 -18.13
N GLY A 130 1.66 9.23 -18.80
CA GLY A 130 2.66 8.89 -19.81
C GLY A 130 3.97 8.34 -19.26
N GLU A 131 4.10 8.10 -17.95
CA GLU A 131 5.32 7.54 -17.36
C GLU A 131 5.21 6.04 -17.06
N SER A 132 6.34 5.39 -17.04
CA SER A 132 6.57 4.02 -16.53
C SER A 132 7.68 4.06 -15.48
N ILE A 133 7.91 2.98 -14.72
CA ILE A 133 9.08 2.95 -13.83
C ILE A 133 10.37 3.22 -14.61
N LYS A 134 10.52 2.60 -15.79
CA LYS A 134 11.69 2.84 -16.63
C LYS A 134 11.94 4.32 -16.90
N THR A 135 10.89 5.08 -17.23
CA THR A 135 11.02 6.53 -17.49
C THR A 135 11.24 7.34 -16.23
N ILE A 136 10.61 6.96 -15.10
CA ILE A 136 10.78 7.65 -13.81
C ILE A 136 12.21 7.52 -13.27
N VAL A 137 12.80 6.32 -13.32
CA VAL A 137 14.17 6.11 -12.84
C VAL A 137 15.22 6.65 -13.82
N GLY A 138 14.84 6.85 -15.08
CA GLY A 138 15.67 7.49 -16.09
C GLY A 138 17.02 6.79 -16.30
N SER A 139 18.13 7.54 -16.24
CA SER A 139 19.49 7.01 -16.42
C SER A 139 19.89 5.93 -15.40
N SER A 140 19.24 5.89 -14.23
CA SER A 140 19.48 4.82 -13.24
C SER A 140 19.02 3.44 -13.73
N TRP A 141 18.16 3.38 -14.77
CA TRP A 141 17.67 2.13 -15.34
C TRP A 141 18.81 1.21 -15.81
N ASP A 142 19.79 1.78 -16.51
CA ASP A 142 20.89 1.01 -17.11
C ASP A 142 21.82 0.37 -16.05
N GLY A 143 21.96 0.99 -14.89
CA GLY A 143 22.77 0.46 -13.79
C GLY A 143 21.99 -0.42 -12.81
N MET A 144 20.73 -0.08 -12.52
CA MET A 144 19.96 -0.75 -11.47
C MET A 144 19.13 -1.93 -11.98
N VAL A 145 18.46 -1.78 -13.10
CA VAL A 145 17.43 -2.73 -13.55
C VAL A 145 17.92 -3.58 -14.71
N LYS A 146 18.48 -2.97 -15.74
CA LYS A 146 18.89 -3.63 -16.98
C LYS A 146 19.83 -4.83 -16.80
N PRO A 147 20.82 -4.81 -15.88
CA PRO A 147 21.72 -5.96 -15.66
C PRO A 147 20.99 -7.18 -15.08
N ASN A 148 19.82 -6.99 -14.50
CA ASN A 148 19.04 -8.01 -13.84
C ASN A 148 17.87 -8.53 -14.71
N ILE A 149 17.82 -8.11 -15.98
CA ILE A 149 16.80 -8.58 -16.94
C ILE A 149 17.30 -9.88 -17.58
N LYS A 150 16.48 -10.92 -17.42
CA LYS A 150 16.71 -12.22 -18.08
C LYS A 150 15.36 -12.81 -18.51
N ASP A 151 15.28 -13.29 -19.75
CA ASP A 151 14.11 -14.01 -20.30
C ASP A 151 12.77 -13.27 -20.11
N GLY A 152 12.77 -11.92 -20.18
CA GLY A 152 11.58 -11.08 -20.00
C GLY A 152 11.19 -10.84 -18.54
N PHE A 153 12.06 -11.19 -17.59
CA PHE A 153 11.86 -10.94 -16.16
C PHE A 153 12.98 -10.07 -15.59
N VAL A 154 12.68 -9.34 -14.52
CA VAL A 154 13.62 -8.57 -13.71
C VAL A 154 13.80 -9.27 -12.38
N SER A 155 15.04 -9.72 -12.09
CA SER A 155 15.39 -10.28 -10.79
C SER A 155 15.49 -9.20 -9.72
N TYR A 156 15.38 -9.59 -8.44
CA TYR A 156 15.51 -8.68 -7.32
C TYR A 156 16.82 -7.88 -7.35
N THR A 157 16.71 -6.56 -7.20
CA THR A 157 17.85 -5.63 -7.37
C THR A 157 18.31 -4.96 -6.08
N MET A 158 17.59 -5.17 -4.96
CA MET A 158 17.80 -4.46 -3.69
C MET A 158 18.62 -5.27 -2.67
N GLY A 159 19.32 -6.31 -3.12
CA GLY A 159 20.12 -7.18 -2.25
C GLY A 159 20.00 -8.66 -2.61
N SER A 160 20.22 -9.55 -1.66
CA SER A 160 20.08 -11.00 -1.84
C SER A 160 18.70 -11.48 -1.41
N THR A 161 18.12 -12.40 -2.18
CA THR A 161 16.90 -13.10 -1.80
C THR A 161 17.20 -14.27 -0.84
N LYS A 162 16.21 -14.61 0.00
CA LYS A 162 16.27 -15.85 0.79
C LYS A 162 16.08 -17.06 -0.14
N PRO A 163 16.73 -18.19 0.13
CA PRO A 163 16.59 -19.37 -0.71
C PRO A 163 15.22 -20.06 -0.59
N THR A 164 14.48 -19.78 0.48
CA THR A 164 13.19 -20.43 0.78
C THR A 164 12.08 -19.41 1.03
N PRO A 165 10.82 -19.73 0.66
CA PRO A 165 9.67 -18.87 0.95
C PRO A 165 9.46 -18.58 2.45
N PRO A 166 8.95 -17.38 2.79
CA PRO A 166 8.59 -16.32 1.84
C PRO A 166 9.84 -15.60 1.32
N THR A 167 9.89 -15.41 0.01
CA THR A 167 11.04 -14.82 -0.70
C THR A 167 10.58 -13.94 -1.86
N ASP A 168 11.46 -13.03 -2.28
CA ASP A 168 11.26 -12.23 -3.48
C ASP A 168 11.48 -13.11 -4.73
N VAL A 169 10.65 -12.89 -5.76
CA VAL A 169 10.67 -13.68 -7.01
C VAL A 169 10.88 -12.76 -8.22
N PRO A 170 11.43 -13.26 -9.36
CA PRO A 170 11.54 -12.45 -10.57
C PRO A 170 10.18 -11.89 -11.02
N GLN A 171 10.18 -10.63 -11.44
CA GLN A 171 8.97 -9.91 -11.85
C GLN A 171 8.97 -9.67 -13.36
N PRO A 172 7.81 -9.83 -14.05
CA PRO A 172 7.71 -9.59 -15.48
C PRO A 172 8.13 -8.17 -15.88
N LEU A 173 9.00 -8.05 -16.89
CA LEU A 173 9.57 -6.78 -17.35
C LEU A 173 8.51 -5.76 -17.77
N LYS A 174 7.40 -6.22 -18.38
CA LYS A 174 6.32 -5.32 -18.82
C LYS A 174 5.70 -4.53 -17.68
N THR A 175 5.75 -5.03 -16.44
CA THR A 175 5.25 -4.29 -15.25
C THR A 175 6.07 -3.03 -14.93
N PHE A 176 7.32 -2.97 -15.37
CA PHE A 176 8.23 -1.82 -15.21
C PHE A 176 8.23 -0.88 -16.42
N THR A 177 7.80 -1.37 -17.58
CA THR A 177 7.94 -0.63 -18.85
C THR A 177 6.62 -0.17 -19.44
N GLU A 178 5.48 -0.72 -19.01
CA GLU A 178 4.16 -0.24 -19.42
C GLU A 178 3.92 1.17 -18.93
N ILE A 179 3.40 2.00 -19.82
CA ILE A 179 3.14 3.41 -19.58
C ILE A 179 1.81 3.59 -18.83
N MET A 180 1.87 4.32 -17.72
CA MET A 180 0.69 4.70 -16.95
C MET A 180 -0.16 5.72 -17.70
N LYS A 181 -1.47 5.52 -17.70
CA LYS A 181 -2.45 6.50 -18.16
C LYS A 181 -3.18 7.08 -16.94
N ILE A 182 -3.08 8.39 -16.76
CA ILE A 182 -3.74 9.14 -15.69
C ILE A 182 -4.46 10.32 -16.33
N SER A 183 -5.78 10.29 -16.32
CA SER A 183 -6.62 11.30 -16.98
C SER A 183 -7.87 11.66 -16.16
N ASN A 184 -8.22 10.84 -15.15
CA ASN A 184 -9.43 11.02 -14.38
C ASN A 184 -9.26 12.17 -13.34
N PRO A 185 -9.99 13.28 -13.49
CA PRO A 185 -9.87 14.43 -12.60
C PRO A 185 -10.32 14.12 -11.16
N LEU A 186 -11.08 13.05 -10.93
CA LEU A 186 -11.53 12.66 -9.59
C LEU A 186 -10.36 12.17 -8.72
N VAL A 187 -9.28 11.66 -9.32
CA VAL A 187 -8.09 11.22 -8.60
C VAL A 187 -7.50 12.35 -7.76
N THR A 188 -7.51 13.58 -8.27
CA THR A 188 -6.95 14.75 -7.56
C THR A 188 -7.76 15.13 -6.30
N LYS A 189 -9.00 14.63 -6.18
CA LYS A 189 -9.87 14.88 -5.02
C LYS A 189 -9.65 13.88 -3.88
N ILE A 190 -8.93 12.78 -4.13
CA ILE A 190 -8.66 11.77 -3.11
C ILE A 190 -7.58 12.31 -2.15
N PRO A 191 -7.85 12.40 -0.84
CA PRO A 191 -6.84 12.76 0.14
C PRO A 191 -5.64 11.82 0.00
N THR A 192 -4.44 12.37 -0.17
CA THR A 192 -3.24 11.57 -0.45
C THR A 192 -2.09 11.99 0.46
N ILE A 193 -1.41 11.01 1.05
CA ILE A 193 -0.25 11.20 1.92
C ILE A 193 0.93 10.39 1.37
N TYR A 194 2.12 10.95 1.46
CA TYR A 194 3.37 10.26 1.18
C TYR A 194 4.16 10.03 2.46
N ILE A 195 4.55 8.79 2.73
CA ILE A 195 5.46 8.42 3.82
C ILE A 195 6.83 8.16 3.21
N LEU A 196 7.80 9.02 3.52
CA LEU A 196 9.19 8.90 3.06
C LEU A 196 10.04 8.20 4.13
N MET A 197 10.72 7.11 3.74
CA MET A 197 11.67 6.42 4.61
C MET A 197 13.03 7.13 4.62
N THR A 198 13.65 7.25 5.79
CA THR A 198 14.83 8.15 5.94
C THR A 198 16.13 7.47 6.39
N LYS A 199 16.13 6.14 6.62
CA LYS A 199 17.29 5.41 7.07
C LYS A 199 18.30 5.26 5.97
N ASN A 200 19.15 5.69 5.55
CA ASN A 200 20.14 5.56 4.45
C ASN A 200 20.18 6.80 3.54
N GLY A 201 19.73 7.92 4.09
CA GLY A 201 19.59 9.15 3.31
C GLY A 201 18.34 9.10 2.44
N VAL A 202 18.01 10.21 1.86
CA VAL A 202 16.91 10.36 0.93
C VAL A 202 17.31 9.73 -0.42
N GLY A 203 17.15 8.41 -0.53
CA GLY A 203 17.44 7.67 -1.76
C GLY A 203 16.59 8.11 -2.95
N GLY A 204 16.60 7.32 -4.01
CA GLY A 204 15.84 7.58 -5.23
C GLY A 204 14.36 7.89 -4.98
N PHE A 205 13.75 7.30 -3.94
CA PHE A 205 12.34 7.54 -3.60
C PHE A 205 12.02 8.97 -3.14
N ALA A 206 13.00 9.74 -2.69
CA ALA A 206 12.80 11.18 -2.52
C ALA A 206 12.47 11.86 -3.86
N ASN A 207 13.17 11.48 -4.94
CA ASN A 207 12.97 12.06 -6.27
C ASN A 207 11.82 11.37 -7.03
N TRP A 208 11.72 10.04 -6.93
CA TRP A 208 10.70 9.26 -7.65
C TRP A 208 9.30 9.38 -7.07
N GLY A 209 9.19 9.86 -5.82
CA GLY A 209 7.93 9.98 -5.10
C GLY A 209 7.82 11.20 -4.20
N GLY A 210 8.69 11.37 -3.20
CA GLY A 210 8.55 12.40 -2.16
C GLY A 210 8.50 13.84 -2.70
N ASN A 211 9.39 14.22 -3.63
CA ASN A 211 9.38 15.55 -4.25
C ASN A 211 8.15 15.74 -5.14
N ARG A 212 7.78 14.72 -5.93
CA ARG A 212 6.57 14.73 -6.75
C ARG A 212 5.28 14.86 -5.92
N ALA A 213 5.26 14.25 -4.73
CA ALA A 213 4.17 14.40 -3.78
C ALA A 213 4.06 15.84 -3.26
N LYS A 214 5.20 16.47 -2.93
CA LYS A 214 5.24 17.91 -2.53
C LYS A 214 4.75 18.82 -3.65
N GLU A 215 5.19 18.60 -4.90
CA GLU A 215 4.77 19.35 -6.08
C GLU A 215 3.25 19.27 -6.32
N ARG A 216 2.61 18.15 -5.93
CA ARG A 216 1.16 17.95 -5.98
C ARG A 216 0.42 18.51 -4.77
N GLY A 217 1.13 19.13 -3.81
CA GLY A 217 0.55 19.65 -2.57
C GLY A 217 0.13 18.56 -1.57
N TRP A 218 0.62 17.34 -1.72
CA TRP A 218 0.32 16.26 -0.78
C TRP A 218 1.09 16.44 0.52
N GLN A 219 0.49 15.96 1.61
CA GLN A 219 1.22 15.86 2.88
C GLN A 219 2.35 14.83 2.72
N VAL A 220 3.59 15.26 3.02
CA VAL A 220 4.75 14.37 3.06
C VAL A 220 5.21 14.25 4.50
N VAL A 221 5.18 13.05 5.04
CA VAL A 221 5.66 12.73 6.39
C VAL A 221 6.86 11.82 6.31
N GLN A 222 7.72 11.86 7.33
CA GLN A 222 8.89 11.00 7.40
C GLN A 222 8.67 9.89 8.41
N LEU A 223 9.21 8.72 8.11
CA LEU A 223 9.36 7.61 9.04
C LEU A 223 10.82 7.16 9.01
N GLU A 224 11.48 7.20 10.17
CA GLU A 224 12.83 6.69 10.29
C GLU A 224 12.82 5.17 10.10
N GLY A 225 13.64 4.68 9.18
CA GLY A 225 13.70 3.26 8.87
C GLY A 225 14.09 2.99 7.43
N GLY A 226 14.30 1.72 7.11
CA GLY A 226 14.61 1.23 5.77
C GLY A 226 13.38 1.16 4.86
N HIS A 227 13.64 0.92 3.57
CA HIS A 227 12.61 0.79 2.52
C HIS A 227 11.50 -0.22 2.87
N TYR A 228 11.82 -1.26 3.63
CA TYR A 228 10.90 -2.35 3.99
C TYR A 228 10.33 -2.20 5.42
N ALA A 229 9.81 -1.02 5.76
CA ALA A 229 9.24 -0.74 7.09
C ALA A 229 8.19 -1.76 7.54
N MET A 230 7.38 -2.30 6.61
CA MET A 230 6.36 -3.32 6.89
C MET A 230 6.94 -4.64 7.39
N ARG A 231 8.19 -4.95 7.03
CA ARG A 231 8.92 -6.16 7.46
C ARG A 231 9.79 -5.89 8.70
N GLU A 232 10.45 -4.73 8.74
CA GLU A 232 11.52 -4.39 9.70
C GLU A 232 10.99 -3.73 10.96
N GLN A 233 9.96 -2.89 10.85
CA GLN A 233 9.40 -2.07 11.93
C GLN A 233 7.88 -1.89 11.81
N PRO A 234 7.08 -2.98 11.78
CA PRO A 234 5.65 -2.92 11.52
C PRO A 234 4.88 -2.11 12.58
N GLU A 235 5.33 -2.13 13.84
CA GLU A 235 4.73 -1.39 14.95
C GLU A 235 4.88 0.12 14.75
N GLU A 236 6.06 0.60 14.33
CA GLU A 236 6.30 2.02 14.08
C GLU A 236 5.56 2.48 12.81
N LEU A 237 5.45 1.62 11.80
CA LEU A 237 4.63 1.90 10.62
C LEU A 237 3.16 2.06 11.01
N VAL A 238 2.60 1.15 11.79
CA VAL A 238 1.20 1.25 12.25
C VAL A 238 0.99 2.50 13.10
N LYS A 239 1.88 2.81 14.03
CA LYS A 239 1.82 4.03 14.85
C LYS A 239 1.84 5.29 13.98
N LYS A 240 2.66 5.32 12.91
CA LYS A 240 2.66 6.41 11.94
C LYS A 240 1.33 6.52 11.22
N LEU A 241 0.77 5.40 10.73
CA LEU A 241 -0.55 5.36 10.09
C LEU A 241 -1.64 5.89 11.01
N GLU A 242 -1.67 5.49 12.27
CA GLU A 242 -2.62 5.99 13.26
C GLU A 242 -2.50 7.50 13.50
N THR A 243 -1.29 8.06 13.42
CA THR A 243 -1.06 9.50 13.60
C THR A 243 -1.59 10.32 12.42
N ILE A 244 -1.43 9.83 11.20
CA ILE A 244 -1.82 10.56 9.97
C ILE A 244 -3.28 10.34 9.55
N LEU A 245 -3.95 9.35 10.14
CA LEU A 245 -5.35 8.99 9.82
C LEU A 245 -6.36 9.46 10.90
N LYS A 246 -5.95 10.35 11.78
CA LYS A 246 -6.81 10.94 12.81
C LYS A 246 -7.80 11.94 12.24
#